data_4fe1629963e33845d95757ab1810343c
#
_entry.id   4fe1629963e33845d95757ab1810343c
#
_cell.length_a   1.000
_cell.length_b   1.000
_cell.length_c   1.000
_cell.angle_alpha   90.00
_cell.angle_beta   90.00
_cell.angle_gamma   90.00
#
_symmetry.space_group_name_H-M   'P 1'
#
loop_
_entity.id
_entity.type
_entity.pdbx_description
1 polymer ?
#
loop_
_entity_poly.entity_id
_entity_poly.type
_entity_poly.pdbx_seq_one_letter_code
_entity_poly.pdbx_strand_id
1 'polypeptide(L)'
;MERVCAAVCMAFSAAYTGYFFTHLARHVARAWRESSPWSTRAASAPALAASVPEEGANEEEGGANEPAPAVSPQPEEPTSSSTSSVLAPAQAAAAGSEEVSSPRAGNWSSSCTWSTSSSSGSPEELQDKTEEEHLAMLRMLVSEGDPEAKYTELETIGKGGFGTVCTAVDTATGEEVAIKKISLLRESSNQLCVKEIQIMRDNKNANVVNYIDSYLVDEELWLVMEYMDGGSLQDVIRETSLTEGEIAAVSRECLQGLDFLHSKQVIHRDIKSHNILLGLDGSVKLADFGLAAQLTPEQSKRRSAVGTTYWMAPEIFTRKPYGPKVDIWSLGIVGIEMVEGAPPYRMKTSVTVRQLISTGGTPKLQNPRQQSAWLRDFLHCCLQTDEDRRWAAQELLQHPFVTSAKPTSSLQPLIMAAQQFMADRRY
;
A
#
# COMPACT_ATOMS: atom_id res chain seq x y z
N MET A 1 -29.05 4.70 -28.61
CA MET A 1 -28.19 4.67 -27.43
C MET A 1 -26.80 4.10 -27.72
N GLU A 2 -26.65 3.05 -28.49
CA GLU A 2 -25.34 2.50 -28.90
C GLU A 2 -24.41 3.50 -29.61
N ARG A 3 -24.95 4.36 -30.48
CA ARG A 3 -24.15 5.37 -31.20
C ARG A 3 -23.67 6.53 -30.29
N VAL A 4 -24.37 6.80 -29.22
CA VAL A 4 -23.98 7.83 -28.24
C VAL A 4 -22.88 7.29 -27.30
N CYS A 5 -22.96 6.03 -26.89
CA CYS A 5 -21.88 5.37 -26.11
C CYS A 5 -20.58 5.24 -26.90
N ALA A 6 -20.65 4.90 -28.19
CA ALA A 6 -19.45 4.83 -29.05
C ALA A 6 -18.81 6.20 -29.30
N ALA A 7 -19.60 7.27 -29.42
CA ALA A 7 -19.09 8.62 -29.59
C ALA A 7 -18.45 9.17 -28.30
N VAL A 8 -19.00 8.86 -27.12
CA VAL A 8 -18.43 9.23 -25.83
C VAL A 8 -17.13 8.46 -25.58
N CYS A 9 -17.04 7.17 -25.91
CA CYS A 9 -15.80 6.39 -25.82
C CYS A 9 -14.70 6.91 -26.76
N MET A 10 -15.05 7.37 -27.97
CA MET A 10 -14.06 7.90 -28.93
C MET A 10 -13.61 9.34 -28.61
N ALA A 11 -14.48 10.19 -28.09
CA ALA A 11 -14.11 11.56 -27.74
C ALA A 11 -13.18 11.65 -26.51
N PHE A 12 -13.24 10.67 -25.62
CA PHE A 12 -12.37 10.61 -24.45
C PHE A 12 -11.03 9.87 -24.70
N SER A 13 -10.93 9.07 -25.78
CA SER A 13 -9.70 8.33 -26.13
C SER A 13 -8.54 9.22 -26.55
N ALA A 14 -8.78 10.51 -26.86
CA ALA A 14 -7.76 11.44 -27.31
C ALA A 14 -7.07 12.25 -26.19
N ALA A 15 -7.54 12.20 -24.95
CA ALA A 15 -7.08 13.13 -23.89
C ALA A 15 -6.43 12.48 -22.66
N TYR A 16 -6.47 11.14 -22.45
CA TYR A 16 -5.87 10.50 -21.27
C TYR A 16 -5.38 9.09 -21.56
N THR A 17 -4.15 8.78 -21.15
CA THR A 17 -3.45 7.50 -21.27
C THR A 17 -4.27 6.30 -20.80
N GLY A 18 -4.27 5.23 -21.59
CA GLY A 18 -5.14 4.05 -21.62
C GLY A 18 -5.44 3.25 -20.34
N TYR A 19 -4.92 3.63 -19.18
CA TYR A 19 -5.11 2.88 -17.92
C TYR A 19 -6.40 3.28 -17.18
N PHE A 20 -6.72 4.56 -17.12
CA PHE A 20 -7.92 5.05 -16.44
C PHE A 20 -9.21 4.66 -17.19
N PHE A 21 -9.13 4.59 -18.52
CA PHE A 21 -10.25 4.25 -19.38
C PHE A 21 -10.63 2.78 -19.35
N THR A 22 -9.66 1.88 -19.27
CA THR A 22 -9.97 0.45 -19.12
C THR A 22 -10.67 0.16 -17.80
N HIS A 23 -10.30 0.86 -16.73
CA HIS A 23 -10.91 0.68 -15.42
C HIS A 23 -12.34 1.23 -15.36
N LEU A 24 -12.57 2.44 -15.86
CA LEU A 24 -13.90 3.08 -15.91
C LEU A 24 -14.84 2.36 -16.87
N ALA A 25 -14.37 1.96 -18.05
CA ALA A 25 -15.17 1.21 -19.02
C ALA A 25 -15.61 -0.16 -18.49
N ARG A 26 -14.79 -0.84 -17.70
CA ARG A 26 -15.14 -2.11 -17.03
C ARG A 26 -16.18 -1.91 -15.92
N HIS A 27 -16.06 -0.86 -15.11
CA HIS A 27 -17.06 -0.54 -14.08
C HIS A 27 -18.42 -0.17 -14.69
N VAL A 28 -18.44 0.62 -15.76
CA VAL A 28 -19.67 0.98 -16.49
C VAL A 28 -20.30 -0.24 -17.16
N ALA A 29 -19.49 -1.12 -17.79
CA ALA A 29 -19.98 -2.35 -18.42
C ALA A 29 -20.51 -3.36 -17.39
N ARG A 30 -20.00 -3.37 -16.15
CA ARG A 30 -20.48 -4.21 -15.05
C ARG A 30 -21.79 -3.68 -14.48
N ALA A 31 -21.85 -2.38 -14.16
CA ALA A 31 -23.08 -1.73 -13.69
C ALA A 31 -24.23 -1.89 -14.72
N TRP A 32 -23.90 -1.88 -16.01
CA TRP A 32 -24.88 -2.08 -17.09
C TRP A 32 -25.36 -3.54 -17.19
N ARG A 33 -24.50 -4.53 -16.96
CA ARG A 33 -24.91 -5.96 -16.90
C ARG A 33 -25.78 -6.28 -15.69
N GLU A 34 -25.50 -5.65 -14.55
CA GLU A 34 -26.25 -5.84 -13.30
C GLU A 34 -27.59 -5.08 -13.29
N SER A 35 -27.75 -4.04 -14.11
CA SER A 35 -28.97 -3.22 -14.23
C SER A 35 -29.82 -3.50 -15.47
N SER A 36 -29.43 -4.46 -16.33
CA SER A 36 -30.18 -4.79 -17.54
C SER A 36 -31.33 -5.76 -17.24
N PRO A 37 -32.60 -5.39 -17.49
CA PRO A 37 -33.76 -6.24 -17.24
C PRO A 37 -33.91 -7.42 -18.21
N TRP A 38 -32.95 -7.69 -19.11
CA TRP A 38 -33.08 -8.59 -20.25
C TRP A 38 -32.34 -9.92 -20.16
N SER A 39 -31.84 -10.31 -18.99
CA SER A 39 -31.24 -11.64 -18.81
C SER A 39 -32.13 -12.51 -17.92
N THR A 40 -33.22 -13.02 -18.45
CA THR A 40 -33.73 -14.38 -18.23
C THR A 40 -35.12 -14.57 -18.88
N ARG A 41 -35.26 -15.69 -19.58
CA ARG A 41 -36.46 -16.39 -20.06
C ARG A 41 -36.81 -16.27 -21.54
N ALA A 42 -36.29 -17.20 -22.28
CA ALA A 42 -37.01 -17.84 -23.39
C ALA A 42 -37.91 -18.91 -22.77
N ALA A 43 -39.27 -18.71 -22.83
CA ALA A 43 -40.28 -19.75 -23.00
C ALA A 43 -41.68 -19.12 -22.95
N SER A 44 -42.42 -19.36 -24.05
CA SER A 44 -43.90 -19.41 -24.24
C SER A 44 -44.71 -18.12 -24.05
N ALA A 45 -45.21 -17.64 -25.21
CA ALA A 45 -46.41 -16.83 -25.32
C ALA A 45 -47.70 -17.69 -25.14
N PRO A 46 -48.88 -17.12 -24.81
CA PRO A 46 -49.76 -16.64 -25.88
C PRO A 46 -50.45 -15.29 -25.60
N ALA A 47 -51.02 -14.78 -26.69
CA ALA A 47 -51.72 -13.52 -26.89
C ALA A 47 -53.04 -13.39 -26.13
N LEU A 48 -53.46 -12.14 -25.85
CA LEU A 48 -54.75 -11.54 -26.22
C LEU A 48 -55.01 -10.19 -25.51
N ALA A 49 -55.30 -9.19 -26.34
CA ALA A 49 -56.33 -8.15 -26.33
C ALA A 49 -56.38 -7.05 -25.25
N ALA A 50 -56.15 -5.85 -25.74
CA ALA A 50 -56.98 -4.62 -25.72
C ALA A 50 -57.69 -4.14 -24.43
N SER A 51 -57.38 -2.91 -24.02
CA SER A 51 -58.34 -1.77 -23.97
C SER A 51 -57.76 -0.60 -23.20
N VAL A 52 -57.80 0.59 -23.82
CA VAL A 52 -57.71 1.94 -23.25
C VAL A 52 -59.10 2.31 -22.74
N PRO A 53 -59.27 3.15 -21.70
CA PRO A 53 -59.59 4.53 -21.95
C PRO A 53 -58.93 5.57 -21.01
N GLU A 54 -59.02 6.80 -21.52
CA GLU A 54 -58.64 8.12 -21.12
C GLU A 54 -59.41 8.71 -19.92
N GLU A 55 -58.91 9.93 -19.54
CA GLU A 55 -59.56 11.06 -18.83
C GLU A 55 -59.45 11.04 -17.32
N GLY A 56 -59.03 12.13 -16.74
CA GLY A 56 -59.47 13.45 -16.63
C GLY A 56 -58.70 14.32 -15.61
N ALA A 57 -58.62 15.58 -15.98
CA ALA A 57 -58.05 16.72 -15.28
C ALA A 57 -58.81 17.19 -14.02
N ASN A 58 -58.09 17.98 -13.19
CA ASN A 58 -58.44 19.31 -12.62
C ASN A 58 -57.50 19.62 -11.45
N GLU A 59 -56.69 20.71 -11.52
CA GLU A 59 -56.90 22.08 -11.09
C GLU A 59 -57.34 22.30 -9.62
N GLU A 60 -56.57 23.05 -8.86
CA GLU A 60 -56.73 24.39 -8.21
C GLU A 60 -55.73 24.54 -7.06
N GLU A 61 -54.85 25.50 -7.16
CA GLU A 61 -54.80 26.90 -6.66
C GLU A 61 -54.59 27.14 -5.17
N GLY A 62 -53.67 28.10 -4.89
CA GLY A 62 -53.63 28.99 -3.75
C GLY A 62 -52.49 28.78 -2.77
N GLY A 63 -51.58 29.66 -2.48
CA GLY A 63 -51.43 31.08 -2.55
C GLY A 63 -50.41 31.54 -1.53
N ALA A 64 -49.49 32.34 -1.97
CA ALA A 64 -48.74 33.46 -1.35
C ALA A 64 -48.35 33.49 0.16
N ASN A 65 -47.06 33.73 0.46
CA ASN A 65 -46.54 35.00 0.94
C ASN A 65 -45.06 34.94 1.28
N GLU A 66 -44.30 35.83 0.61
CA GLU A 66 -43.03 36.38 1.05
C GLU A 66 -43.26 37.49 2.09
N PRO A 67 -42.30 37.94 2.94
CA PRO A 67 -41.27 38.86 2.45
C PRO A 67 -39.85 38.72 3.08
N ALA A 68 -38.85 39.12 2.31
CA ALA A 68 -37.55 39.64 2.75
C ALA A 68 -37.66 41.14 3.14
N PRO A 69 -36.61 41.94 3.48
CA PRO A 69 -35.19 41.70 3.76
C PRO A 69 -34.63 42.52 4.96
N ALA A 70 -33.33 42.40 5.30
CA ALA A 70 -32.45 43.51 5.81
C ALA A 70 -31.02 42.96 6.05
N VAL A 71 -30.06 43.43 5.30
CA VAL A 71 -29.09 44.56 5.44
C VAL A 71 -27.91 44.28 6.38
N SER A 72 -26.71 44.32 5.75
CA SER A 72 -25.32 44.35 6.28
C SER A 72 -25.05 45.51 7.24
N PRO A 73 -23.90 45.53 7.98
CA PRO A 73 -22.70 46.16 7.41
C PRO A 73 -21.34 45.53 7.75
N GLN A 74 -20.37 45.66 6.87
CA GLN A 74 -18.94 45.83 7.20
C GLN A 74 -18.67 47.20 7.80
N PRO A 75 -17.54 47.43 8.51
CA PRO A 75 -16.32 48.00 7.94
C PRO A 75 -15.02 47.46 8.66
N GLU A 76 -13.86 47.60 8.19
CA GLU A 76 -12.86 48.53 7.69
C GLU A 76 -11.45 47.98 8.05
N GLU A 77 -10.53 48.07 7.07
CA GLU A 77 -9.07 48.04 7.27
C GLU A 77 -8.55 49.32 7.91
N PRO A 78 -7.30 49.32 8.43
CA PRO A 78 -6.31 50.26 7.89
C PRO A 78 -4.87 49.68 7.67
N THR A 79 -4.39 49.90 6.53
CA THR A 79 -3.20 50.50 5.89
C THR A 79 -1.91 50.75 6.68
N SER A 80 -0.82 50.51 5.93
CA SER A 80 0.51 51.13 5.82
C SER A 80 1.61 50.67 6.80
N SER A 81 2.88 50.55 6.44
CA SER A 81 3.71 51.07 5.34
C SER A 81 5.10 50.39 5.33
N SER A 82 5.60 50.14 4.12
CA SER A 82 6.94 50.35 3.56
C SER A 82 8.22 50.14 4.41
N THR A 83 9.19 49.37 3.91
CA THR A 83 10.40 49.92 3.25
C THR A 83 11.28 48.86 2.57
N SER A 84 11.85 49.29 1.48
CA SER A 84 12.73 48.74 0.45
C SER A 84 14.11 48.29 0.92
N SER A 85 14.72 47.34 0.16
CA SER A 85 15.97 47.47 -0.64
C SER A 85 16.42 46.06 -1.09
N VAL A 86 16.42 45.77 -2.36
CA VAL A 86 17.38 45.99 -3.45
C VAL A 86 18.67 45.18 -3.24
N LEU A 87 18.88 44.14 -4.07
CA LEU A 87 19.89 43.95 -5.11
C LEU A 87 20.02 42.48 -5.56
N ALA A 88 19.78 42.25 -6.82
CA ALA A 88 20.34 41.16 -7.63
C ALA A 88 21.56 41.75 -8.37
N PRO A 89 22.25 41.11 -9.32
CA PRO A 89 22.18 39.77 -9.94
C PRO A 89 23.57 39.17 -10.27
N ALA A 90 23.57 38.06 -11.01
CA ALA A 90 24.50 37.64 -12.06
C ALA A 90 24.94 36.16 -11.84
N GLN A 91 25.16 35.28 -12.76
CA GLN A 91 25.15 35.17 -14.22
C GLN A 91 25.35 33.70 -14.60
N ALA A 92 24.75 33.34 -15.65
CA ALA A 92 24.79 32.28 -16.59
C ALA A 92 26.15 31.66 -16.98
N ALA A 93 26.12 30.33 -17.32
CA ALA A 93 26.80 29.70 -18.47
C ALA A 93 26.29 28.23 -18.58
N ALA A 94 25.60 27.87 -19.55
CA ALA A 94 25.83 27.38 -20.92
C ALA A 94 26.25 25.89 -21.00
N ALA A 95 25.29 25.11 -21.54
CA ALA A 95 25.34 24.13 -22.62
C ALA A 95 26.23 22.87 -22.54
N GLY A 96 25.54 21.75 -22.73
CA GLY A 96 26.09 20.47 -23.12
C GLY A 96 24.96 19.47 -23.38
N SER A 97 24.56 19.34 -24.65
CA SER A 97 23.59 18.38 -25.16
C SER A 97 24.23 17.01 -25.31
N GLU A 98 23.61 15.96 -24.74
CA GLU A 98 23.84 14.59 -25.15
C GLU A 98 22.51 13.81 -25.24
N GLU A 99 22.41 13.06 -26.32
CA GLU A 99 21.25 12.34 -26.82
C GLU A 99 20.77 11.23 -25.88
N VAL A 100 19.46 11.10 -25.73
CA VAL A 100 18.77 10.08 -24.97
C VAL A 100 18.32 8.97 -25.91
N SER A 101 18.96 7.82 -25.81
CA SER A 101 18.41 6.56 -26.31
C SER A 101 17.50 5.92 -25.25
N SER A 102 16.27 5.62 -25.66
CA SER A 102 15.25 4.96 -24.84
C SER A 102 15.61 3.52 -24.54
N PRO A 103 15.40 3.02 -23.31
CA PRO A 103 15.37 1.58 -23.05
C PRO A 103 13.96 1.06 -22.84
N ARG A 104 13.75 -0.12 -23.40
CA ARG A 104 12.58 -0.99 -23.35
C ARG A 104 12.13 -1.32 -21.93
N ALA A 105 10.82 -1.55 -21.80
CA ALA A 105 10.14 -2.07 -20.60
C ALA A 105 10.82 -3.32 -20.03
N GLY A 106 11.27 -3.24 -18.81
CA GLY A 106 11.85 -4.31 -18.02
C GLY A 106 11.14 -4.43 -16.67
N ASN A 107 10.91 -5.66 -16.30
CA ASN A 107 10.29 -6.19 -15.09
C ASN A 107 10.59 -5.40 -13.80
N TRP A 108 9.56 -5.06 -13.06
CA TRP A 108 9.64 -4.24 -11.85
C TRP A 108 9.73 -5.11 -10.59
N SER A 109 10.95 -5.41 -10.19
CA SER A 109 11.25 -5.69 -8.80
C SER A 109 12.55 -4.96 -8.46
N SER A 110 12.45 -3.80 -7.86
CA SER A 110 13.60 -3.01 -7.41
C SER A 110 13.45 -2.63 -5.96
N SER A 111 13.89 -3.52 -5.07
CA SER A 111 14.37 -3.13 -3.76
C SER A 111 15.79 -2.59 -3.92
N CYS A 112 15.96 -1.27 -3.88
CA CYS A 112 17.28 -0.65 -3.92
C CYS A 112 17.86 -0.58 -2.53
N THR A 113 18.76 -1.51 -2.21
CA THR A 113 19.71 -1.35 -1.12
C THR A 113 20.85 -0.46 -1.61
N TRP A 114 21.05 0.68 -0.96
CA TRP A 114 22.20 1.53 -1.21
C TRP A 114 23.32 1.15 -0.24
N SER A 115 24.29 0.36 -0.71
CA SER A 115 25.58 0.22 -0.06
C SER A 115 26.45 1.40 -0.52
N THR A 116 26.74 2.35 0.38
CA THR A 116 27.76 3.35 0.15
C THR A 116 28.99 2.98 0.94
N SER A 117 30.03 2.60 0.24
CA SER A 117 31.39 2.53 0.74
C SER A 117 31.94 3.94 1.02
N SER A 118 32.69 4.04 2.15
CA SER A 118 33.75 4.96 2.54
C SER A 118 33.38 6.39 3.00
N SER A 119 33.68 6.75 4.14
CA SER A 119 34.88 7.18 4.84
C SER A 119 34.59 8.16 5.97
N SER A 120 35.31 7.95 7.05
CA SER A 120 35.68 8.85 8.16
C SER A 120 34.60 9.29 9.16
N GLY A 121 34.74 8.78 10.39
CA GLY A 121 34.36 9.50 11.60
C GLY A 121 33.55 8.73 12.61
N SER A 122 34.21 8.18 13.60
CA SER A 122 33.83 7.64 14.89
C SER A 122 33.35 6.19 14.94
N PRO A 123 33.99 5.39 15.80
CA PRO A 123 33.68 3.98 15.97
C PRO A 123 32.49 3.82 16.91
N GLU A 124 31.30 3.60 16.40
CA GLU A 124 30.30 2.86 17.14
C GLU A 124 30.63 1.37 16.92
N GLU A 125 31.38 0.81 17.84
CA GLU A 125 31.64 -0.61 17.99
C GLU A 125 30.33 -1.36 18.29
N LEU A 126 29.53 -1.62 17.23
CA LEU A 126 28.84 -2.89 17.18
C LEU A 126 29.91 -3.90 16.76
N GLN A 127 30.22 -4.87 17.62
CA GLN A 127 30.95 -6.06 17.24
C GLN A 127 30.24 -6.66 16.04
N ASP A 128 30.72 -6.37 14.83
CA ASP A 128 30.28 -7.06 13.61
C ASP A 128 30.69 -8.51 13.78
N LYS A 129 29.72 -9.36 14.15
CA LYS A 129 29.92 -10.80 14.11
C LYS A 129 30.32 -11.19 12.70
N THR A 130 31.25 -12.10 12.60
CA THR A 130 31.69 -12.63 11.32
C THR A 130 30.54 -13.36 10.63
N GLU A 131 30.62 -13.57 9.32
CA GLU A 131 29.64 -14.38 8.56
C GLU A 131 29.54 -15.80 9.13
N GLU A 132 30.66 -16.36 9.64
CA GLU A 132 30.71 -17.67 10.28
C GLU A 132 29.93 -17.69 11.60
N GLU A 133 30.01 -16.61 12.40
CA GLU A 133 29.22 -16.49 13.64
C GLU A 133 27.72 -16.36 13.34
N HIS A 134 27.33 -15.63 12.27
CA HIS A 134 25.94 -15.55 11.85
C HIS A 134 25.41 -16.90 11.36
N LEU A 135 26.23 -17.64 10.60
CA LEU A 135 25.86 -18.99 10.15
C LEU A 135 25.74 -19.98 11.33
N ALA A 136 26.64 -19.87 12.31
CA ALA A 136 26.54 -20.65 13.55
C ALA A 136 25.24 -20.32 14.32
N MET A 137 24.86 -19.03 14.38
CA MET A 137 23.59 -18.61 14.98
C MET A 137 22.39 -19.15 14.20
N LEU A 138 22.42 -19.14 12.87
CA LEU A 138 21.35 -19.72 12.03
C LEU A 138 21.17 -21.19 12.35
N ARG A 139 22.24 -21.98 12.43
CA ARG A 139 22.20 -23.40 12.78
C ARG A 139 21.57 -23.67 14.16
N MET A 140 21.70 -22.71 15.09
CA MET A 140 21.07 -22.81 16.41
C MET A 140 19.59 -22.40 16.42
N LEU A 141 19.16 -21.61 15.43
CA LEU A 141 17.80 -21.07 15.35
C LEU A 141 16.85 -21.95 14.57
N VAL A 142 17.35 -22.68 13.58
CA VAL A 142 16.54 -23.52 12.69
C VAL A 142 16.24 -24.87 13.33
N SER A 143 15.18 -25.50 12.87
CA SER A 143 14.79 -26.85 13.28
C SER A 143 15.66 -27.90 12.60
N GLU A 144 15.87 -29.01 13.29
CA GLU A 144 16.50 -30.22 12.73
C GLU A 144 15.46 -31.01 11.92
N GLY A 145 15.91 -31.73 10.90
CA GLY A 145 15.08 -32.57 10.07
C GLY A 145 15.09 -32.19 8.60
N ASP A 146 14.39 -33.00 7.81
CA ASP A 146 14.26 -32.83 6.38
C ASP A 146 12.93 -32.14 6.04
N PRO A 147 12.93 -30.84 5.62
CA PRO A 147 11.71 -30.17 5.26
C PRO A 147 11.08 -30.70 3.95
N GLU A 148 11.86 -31.33 3.05
CA GLU A 148 11.31 -31.93 1.83
C GLU A 148 10.43 -33.13 2.14
N ALA A 149 10.73 -33.88 3.22
CA ALA A 149 9.88 -34.93 3.70
C ALA A 149 8.64 -34.42 4.44
N LYS A 150 8.73 -33.24 5.09
CA LYS A 150 7.63 -32.63 5.86
C LYS A 150 6.67 -31.82 5.01
N TYR A 151 7.14 -31.10 4.01
CA TYR A 151 6.35 -30.19 3.18
C TYR A 151 6.36 -30.65 1.72
N THR A 152 5.17 -30.85 1.14
CA THR A 152 5.03 -31.07 -0.30
C THR A 152 4.85 -29.71 -1.00
N GLU A 153 5.84 -29.29 -1.78
CA GLU A 153 5.79 -28.05 -2.53
C GLU A 153 4.75 -28.10 -3.65
N LEU A 154 3.94 -27.05 -3.80
CA LEU A 154 2.88 -26.94 -4.80
C LEU A 154 3.32 -26.04 -5.96
N GLU A 155 3.35 -24.72 -5.73
CA GLU A 155 3.69 -23.76 -6.79
C GLU A 155 4.54 -22.60 -6.27
N THR A 156 5.31 -22.00 -7.16
CA THR A 156 6.02 -20.75 -6.88
C THR A 156 5.08 -19.57 -7.03
N ILE A 157 4.84 -18.84 -5.93
CA ILE A 157 3.95 -17.67 -5.88
C ILE A 157 4.70 -16.34 -5.94
N GLY A 158 6.02 -16.33 -5.74
CA GLY A 158 6.82 -15.11 -5.79
C GLY A 158 8.30 -15.36 -6.06
N LYS A 159 8.92 -14.45 -6.81
CA LYS A 159 10.40 -14.37 -6.99
C LYS A 159 10.83 -12.92 -6.81
N GLY A 160 11.80 -12.68 -5.95
CA GLY A 160 12.30 -11.34 -5.65
C GLY A 160 13.77 -11.29 -5.30
N GLY A 161 14.26 -10.10 -4.92
CA GLY A 161 15.65 -9.90 -4.53
C GLY A 161 16.08 -10.70 -3.29
N PHE A 162 15.14 -11.09 -2.47
CA PHE A 162 15.36 -11.84 -1.21
C PHE A 162 15.17 -13.35 -1.37
N GLY A 163 14.82 -13.87 -2.54
CA GLY A 163 14.63 -15.30 -2.77
C GLY A 163 13.36 -15.64 -3.52
N THR A 164 12.94 -16.90 -3.39
CA THR A 164 11.73 -17.45 -4.00
C THR A 164 10.73 -17.78 -2.89
N VAL A 165 9.44 -17.53 -3.12
CA VAL A 165 8.36 -17.94 -2.23
C VAL A 165 7.50 -18.98 -2.97
N CYS A 166 7.26 -20.11 -2.34
CA CYS A 166 6.37 -21.16 -2.84
C CYS A 166 5.29 -21.49 -1.80
N THR A 167 4.16 -22.00 -2.26
CA THR A 167 3.19 -22.68 -1.41
C THR A 167 3.57 -24.14 -1.23
N ALA A 168 3.25 -24.69 -0.09
CA ALA A 168 3.44 -26.11 0.22
C ALA A 168 2.34 -26.60 1.17
N VAL A 169 2.19 -27.92 1.29
CA VAL A 169 1.29 -28.55 2.24
C VAL A 169 2.13 -29.28 3.29
N ASP A 170 1.87 -29.04 4.57
CA ASP A 170 2.39 -29.85 5.66
C ASP A 170 1.75 -31.26 5.58
N THR A 171 2.58 -32.28 5.34
CA THR A 171 2.11 -33.65 5.10
C THR A 171 1.46 -34.30 6.33
N ALA A 172 1.74 -33.78 7.53
CA ALA A 172 1.19 -34.30 8.77
C ALA A 172 -0.17 -33.70 9.11
N THR A 173 -0.35 -32.36 8.85
CA THR A 173 -1.58 -31.63 9.20
C THR A 173 -2.51 -31.43 8.01
N GLY A 174 -1.99 -31.47 6.77
CA GLY A 174 -2.71 -31.11 5.56
C GLY A 174 -2.91 -29.61 5.40
N GLU A 175 -2.29 -28.78 6.25
CA GLU A 175 -2.41 -27.32 6.19
C GLU A 175 -1.49 -26.74 5.13
N GLU A 176 -1.97 -25.71 4.42
CA GLU A 176 -1.16 -24.97 3.47
C GLU A 176 -0.26 -23.97 4.20
N VAL A 177 0.99 -23.89 3.73
CA VAL A 177 2.02 -22.98 4.25
C VAL A 177 2.70 -22.23 3.11
N ALA A 178 3.33 -21.10 3.43
CA ALA A 178 4.24 -20.41 2.51
C ALA A 178 5.68 -20.64 2.94
N ILE A 179 6.56 -20.99 1.99
CA ILE A 179 7.98 -21.21 2.22
C ILE A 179 8.79 -20.17 1.44
N LYS A 180 9.50 -19.30 2.17
CA LYS A 180 10.45 -18.34 1.59
C LYS A 180 11.83 -18.96 1.60
N LYS A 181 12.38 -19.25 0.40
CA LYS A 181 13.73 -19.80 0.19
C LYS A 181 14.70 -18.66 -0.06
N ILE A 182 15.69 -18.49 0.81
CA ILE A 182 16.64 -17.38 0.80
C ILE A 182 18.04 -17.96 0.62
N SER A 183 18.75 -17.57 -0.47
CA SER A 183 20.12 -17.99 -0.71
C SER A 183 21.09 -17.34 0.28
N LEU A 184 21.93 -18.14 0.91
CA LEU A 184 22.95 -17.75 1.87
C LEU A 184 24.30 -17.39 1.21
N LEU A 185 24.42 -17.55 -0.11
CA LEU A 185 25.64 -17.26 -0.87
C LEU A 185 25.98 -15.76 -0.99
N ARG A 186 25.07 -14.87 -0.59
CA ARG A 186 25.27 -13.42 -0.68
C ARG A 186 25.89 -12.90 0.61
N GLU A 187 26.86 -12.00 0.48
CA GLU A 187 27.40 -11.25 1.63
C GLU A 187 26.28 -10.62 2.47
N SER A 188 26.39 -10.69 3.77
CA SER A 188 25.42 -10.20 4.75
C SER A 188 24.04 -10.89 4.77
N SER A 189 23.79 -11.92 3.93
CA SER A 189 22.51 -12.67 3.97
C SER A 189 22.28 -13.30 5.34
N ASN A 190 23.30 -13.92 5.91
CA ASN A 190 23.22 -14.64 7.19
C ASN A 190 22.74 -13.74 8.32
N GLN A 191 23.29 -12.52 8.43
CA GLN A 191 22.88 -11.55 9.43
C GLN A 191 21.40 -11.14 9.26
N LEU A 192 20.95 -10.90 8.02
CA LEU A 192 19.56 -10.51 7.74
C LEU A 192 18.61 -11.67 8.06
N CYS A 193 18.98 -12.91 7.70
CA CYS A 193 18.21 -14.11 7.99
C CYS A 193 18.05 -14.35 9.50
N VAL A 194 19.14 -14.23 10.28
CA VAL A 194 19.07 -14.34 11.75
C VAL A 194 18.07 -13.35 12.33
N LYS A 195 18.14 -12.08 11.90
CA LYS A 195 17.23 -11.02 12.37
C LYS A 195 15.78 -11.29 11.97
N GLU A 196 15.53 -11.69 10.72
CA GLU A 196 14.20 -11.99 10.23
C GLU A 196 13.54 -13.12 11.02
N ILE A 197 14.27 -14.25 11.23
CA ILE A 197 13.76 -15.38 12.02
C ILE A 197 13.46 -14.94 13.46
N GLN A 198 14.40 -14.25 14.12
CA GLN A 198 14.23 -13.82 15.51
C GLN A 198 13.00 -12.91 15.65
N ILE A 199 12.87 -11.89 14.77
CA ILE A 199 11.75 -10.96 14.82
C ILE A 199 10.43 -11.69 14.59
N MET A 200 10.34 -12.55 13.57
CA MET A 200 9.10 -13.26 13.27
C MET A 200 8.71 -14.26 14.36
N ARG A 201 9.68 -15.01 14.89
CA ARG A 201 9.44 -16.01 15.94
C ARG A 201 8.92 -15.38 17.22
N ASP A 202 9.53 -14.25 17.61
CA ASP A 202 9.27 -13.60 18.89
C ASP A 202 8.07 -12.63 18.86
N ASN A 203 7.48 -12.38 17.67
CA ASN A 203 6.41 -11.40 17.45
C ASN A 203 5.20 -11.99 16.73
N LYS A 204 4.58 -13.04 17.29
CA LYS A 204 3.34 -13.62 16.77
C LYS A 204 2.13 -12.75 17.12
N ASN A 205 1.29 -12.44 16.11
CA ASN A 205 0.10 -11.60 16.27
C ASN A 205 -0.95 -11.90 15.17
N ALA A 206 -2.21 -11.59 15.43
CA ALA A 206 -3.30 -11.81 14.47
C ALA A 206 -3.12 -10.99 13.17
N ASN A 207 -2.49 -9.80 13.24
CA ASN A 207 -2.27 -8.92 12.09
C ASN A 207 -0.83 -8.95 11.56
N VAL A 208 -0.08 -10.01 11.87
CA VAL A 208 1.28 -10.27 11.39
C VAL A 208 1.31 -11.66 10.80
N VAL A 209 1.98 -11.86 9.66
CA VAL A 209 2.22 -13.19 9.10
C VAL A 209 3.08 -13.98 10.06
N ASN A 210 2.54 -15.08 10.60
CA ASN A 210 3.16 -15.81 11.67
C ASN A 210 4.20 -16.81 11.17
N TYR A 211 5.33 -16.83 11.86
CA TYR A 211 6.37 -17.84 11.71
C TYR A 211 5.86 -19.19 12.20
N ILE A 212 6.12 -20.24 11.41
CA ILE A 212 5.84 -21.64 11.75
C ILE A 212 7.14 -22.36 12.08
N ASP A 213 8.10 -22.37 11.13
CA ASP A 213 9.34 -23.13 11.26
C ASP A 213 10.45 -22.54 10.36
N SER A 214 11.68 -23.03 10.47
CA SER A 214 12.76 -22.71 9.55
C SER A 214 13.79 -23.85 9.49
N TYR A 215 14.41 -23.99 8.33
CA TYR A 215 15.37 -25.06 8.04
C TYR A 215 16.53 -24.53 7.21
N LEU A 216 17.70 -25.17 7.35
CA LEU A 216 18.82 -24.99 6.44
C LEU A 216 18.86 -26.19 5.50
N VAL A 217 18.70 -25.93 4.21
CA VAL A 217 18.75 -26.90 3.13
C VAL A 217 19.87 -26.48 2.18
N ASP A 218 20.95 -27.21 2.17
CA ASP A 218 22.18 -26.86 1.42
C ASP A 218 22.64 -25.41 1.75
N GLU A 219 22.62 -24.52 0.75
CA GLU A 219 23.01 -23.11 0.87
C GLU A 219 21.81 -22.18 0.89
N GLU A 220 20.63 -22.69 1.27
CA GLU A 220 19.39 -21.91 1.40
C GLU A 220 18.82 -21.99 2.81
N LEU A 221 18.27 -20.88 3.26
CA LEU A 221 17.36 -20.84 4.40
C LEU A 221 15.93 -20.98 3.89
N TRP A 222 15.21 -21.99 4.39
CA TRP A 222 13.78 -22.14 4.20
C TRP A 222 13.05 -21.58 5.43
N LEU A 223 12.30 -20.49 5.21
CA LEU A 223 11.49 -19.86 6.23
C LEU A 223 10.02 -20.22 5.99
N VAL A 224 9.45 -21.05 6.85
CA VAL A 224 8.07 -21.53 6.78
C VAL A 224 7.16 -20.61 7.58
N MET A 225 6.10 -20.13 6.96
CA MET A 225 5.15 -19.22 7.55
C MET A 225 3.71 -19.55 7.13
N GLU A 226 2.74 -19.01 7.83
CA GLU A 226 1.34 -19.14 7.43
C GLU A 226 1.12 -18.64 5.99
N TYR A 227 0.28 -19.33 5.26
CA TYR A 227 -0.12 -18.96 3.91
C TYR A 227 -1.36 -18.05 3.97
N MET A 228 -1.32 -16.94 3.20
CA MET A 228 -2.42 -16.01 3.06
C MET A 228 -3.04 -16.18 1.66
N ASP A 229 -4.18 -16.87 1.63
CA ASP A 229 -4.84 -17.35 0.42
C ASP A 229 -5.56 -16.27 -0.41
N GLY A 230 -5.74 -15.07 0.14
CA GLY A 230 -6.36 -13.92 -0.53
C GLY A 230 -5.39 -13.08 -1.39
N GLY A 231 -4.07 -13.36 -1.34
CA GLY A 231 -3.05 -12.60 -2.07
C GLY A 231 -2.69 -11.28 -1.41
N SER A 232 -2.13 -10.32 -2.16
CA SER A 232 -1.69 -9.03 -1.62
C SER A 232 -2.75 -7.93 -1.77
N LEU A 233 -2.71 -6.93 -0.87
CA LEU A 233 -3.54 -5.72 -1.00
C LEU A 233 -3.30 -5.01 -2.33
N GLN A 234 -2.08 -5.07 -2.87
CA GLN A 234 -1.80 -4.50 -4.19
C GLN A 234 -2.62 -5.16 -5.30
N ASP A 235 -2.84 -6.48 -5.24
CA ASP A 235 -3.64 -7.19 -6.23
C ASP A 235 -5.08 -6.69 -6.18
N VAL A 236 -5.63 -6.47 -4.99
CA VAL A 236 -6.96 -5.89 -4.80
C VAL A 236 -7.03 -4.45 -5.32
N ILE A 237 -6.05 -3.59 -4.97
CA ILE A 237 -6.00 -2.19 -5.45
C ILE A 237 -5.93 -2.12 -6.97
N ARG A 238 -5.19 -3.04 -7.61
CA ARG A 238 -5.02 -3.06 -9.07
C ARG A 238 -6.27 -3.48 -9.82
N GLU A 239 -7.05 -4.40 -9.26
CA GLU A 239 -8.17 -5.03 -9.97
C GLU A 239 -9.54 -4.51 -9.51
N THR A 240 -9.61 -3.84 -8.37
CA THR A 240 -10.87 -3.38 -7.77
C THR A 240 -10.78 -1.93 -7.29
N SER A 241 -11.84 -1.42 -6.69
CA SER A 241 -11.85 -0.12 -6.02
C SER A 241 -12.43 -0.29 -4.63
N LEU A 242 -11.70 0.20 -3.62
CA LEU A 242 -12.13 0.15 -2.25
C LEU A 242 -12.98 1.38 -1.90
N THR A 243 -14.05 1.18 -1.15
CA THR A 243 -14.77 2.27 -0.49
C THR A 243 -14.01 2.76 0.75
N GLU A 244 -14.30 3.97 1.23
CA GLU A 244 -13.63 4.51 2.43
C GLU A 244 -13.79 3.61 3.66
N GLY A 245 -14.94 2.92 3.81
CA GLY A 245 -15.14 1.97 4.91
C GLY A 245 -14.26 0.72 4.82
N GLU A 246 -13.92 0.26 3.61
CA GLU A 246 -12.97 -0.84 3.37
C GLU A 246 -11.53 -0.37 3.53
N ILE A 247 -11.20 0.85 3.06
CA ILE A 247 -9.90 1.49 3.33
C ILE A 247 -9.68 1.62 4.84
N ALA A 248 -10.69 2.03 5.58
CA ALA A 248 -10.63 2.12 7.04
C ALA A 248 -10.45 0.74 7.69
N ALA A 249 -11.10 -0.32 7.16
CA ALA A 249 -10.93 -1.69 7.66
C ALA A 249 -9.49 -2.19 7.49
N VAL A 250 -8.90 -2.04 6.29
CA VAL A 250 -7.49 -2.37 6.04
C VAL A 250 -6.57 -1.55 6.94
N SER A 251 -6.81 -0.23 7.04
CA SER A 251 -5.99 0.66 7.87
C SER A 251 -6.04 0.28 9.35
N ARG A 252 -7.22 -0.11 9.87
CA ARG A 252 -7.38 -0.57 11.25
C ARG A 252 -6.55 -1.81 11.53
N GLU A 253 -6.66 -2.84 10.69
CA GLU A 253 -5.92 -4.08 10.87
C GLU A 253 -4.39 -3.86 10.78
N CYS A 254 -3.94 -3.05 9.81
CA CYS A 254 -2.52 -2.66 9.72
C CYS A 254 -2.05 -1.90 10.97
N LEU A 255 -2.87 -0.98 11.50
CA LEU A 255 -2.54 -0.24 12.71
C LEU A 255 -2.47 -1.14 13.94
N GLN A 256 -3.33 -2.14 14.07
CA GLN A 256 -3.26 -3.14 15.15
C GLN A 256 -1.94 -3.92 15.08
N GLY A 257 -1.53 -4.36 13.89
CA GLY A 257 -0.24 -5.00 13.68
C GLY A 257 0.94 -4.09 14.00
N LEU A 258 0.89 -2.82 13.55
CA LEU A 258 1.94 -1.85 13.83
C LEU A 258 2.01 -1.46 15.31
N ASP A 259 0.88 -1.26 15.98
CA ASP A 259 0.84 -0.97 17.41
C ASP A 259 1.49 -2.09 18.23
N PHE A 260 1.17 -3.34 17.88
CA PHE A 260 1.83 -4.52 18.47
C PHE A 260 3.34 -4.50 18.23
N LEU A 261 3.82 -4.34 17.00
CA LEU A 261 5.25 -4.33 16.66
C LEU A 261 5.98 -3.17 17.34
N HIS A 262 5.40 -1.98 17.31
CA HIS A 262 5.99 -0.78 17.93
C HIS A 262 6.05 -0.88 19.46
N SER A 263 5.05 -1.52 20.09
CA SER A 263 5.08 -1.82 21.54
C SER A 263 6.23 -2.76 21.92
N LYS A 264 6.63 -3.65 21.00
CA LYS A 264 7.78 -4.53 21.11
C LYS A 264 9.09 -3.89 20.60
N GLN A 265 9.07 -2.57 20.30
CA GLN A 265 10.23 -1.85 19.78
C GLN A 265 10.74 -2.42 18.43
N VAL A 266 9.87 -2.95 17.62
CA VAL A 266 10.15 -3.41 16.24
C VAL A 266 9.66 -2.38 15.25
N ILE A 267 10.53 -1.99 14.31
CA ILE A 267 10.18 -1.17 13.14
C ILE A 267 10.17 -2.08 11.91
N HIS A 268 9.08 -2.08 11.15
CA HIS A 268 8.95 -2.91 9.94
C HIS A 268 9.80 -2.40 8.77
N ARG A 269 9.77 -1.09 8.49
CA ARG A 269 10.57 -0.36 7.48
C ARG A 269 10.24 -0.63 6.00
N ASP A 270 9.33 -1.54 5.70
CA ASP A 270 8.88 -1.81 4.33
C ASP A 270 7.37 -2.02 4.21
N ILE A 271 6.59 -1.19 4.92
CA ILE A 271 5.14 -1.15 4.79
C ILE A 271 4.77 -0.63 3.40
N LYS A 272 4.09 -1.46 2.61
CA LYS A 272 3.57 -1.19 1.26
C LYS A 272 2.46 -2.18 0.92
N SER A 273 1.64 -1.89 -0.06
CA SER A 273 0.51 -2.75 -0.45
C SER A 273 0.91 -4.19 -0.83
N HIS A 274 2.12 -4.40 -1.34
CA HIS A 274 2.66 -5.75 -1.62
C HIS A 274 2.91 -6.58 -0.36
N ASN A 275 3.26 -5.93 0.75
CA ASN A 275 3.61 -6.57 2.02
C ASN A 275 2.43 -6.57 3.01
N ILE A 276 1.23 -6.23 2.55
CA ILE A 276 -0.02 -6.40 3.28
C ILE A 276 -0.76 -7.55 2.59
N LEU A 277 -0.83 -8.68 3.28
CA LEU A 277 -1.46 -9.89 2.75
C LEU A 277 -2.88 -10.05 3.31
N LEU A 278 -3.71 -10.69 2.52
CA LEU A 278 -5.15 -10.85 2.78
C LEU A 278 -5.50 -12.33 2.82
N GLY A 279 -6.41 -12.71 3.70
CA GLY A 279 -7.05 -14.01 3.68
C GLY A 279 -8.39 -13.94 2.96
N LEU A 280 -8.86 -15.04 2.38
CA LEU A 280 -10.20 -15.15 1.78
C LEU A 280 -11.32 -14.90 2.80
N ASP A 281 -11.03 -15.05 4.09
CA ASP A 281 -11.92 -14.69 5.20
C ASP A 281 -12.01 -13.18 5.46
N GLY A 282 -11.21 -12.37 4.74
CA GLY A 282 -11.09 -10.92 4.89
C GLY A 282 -10.04 -10.50 5.92
N SER A 283 -9.28 -11.42 6.50
CA SER A 283 -8.17 -11.09 7.40
C SER A 283 -7.07 -10.29 6.69
N VAL A 284 -6.36 -9.45 7.45
CA VAL A 284 -5.29 -8.56 6.94
C VAL A 284 -4.06 -8.70 7.80
N LYS A 285 -2.92 -9.00 7.20
CA LYS A 285 -1.65 -9.23 7.93
C LYS A 285 -0.46 -8.54 7.27
N LEU A 286 0.44 -8.03 8.10
CA LEU A 286 1.73 -7.46 7.69
C LEU A 286 2.73 -8.60 7.44
N ALA A 287 3.44 -8.53 6.31
CA ALA A 287 4.38 -9.56 5.84
C ALA A 287 5.74 -8.97 5.45
N ASP A 288 6.74 -9.84 5.31
CA ASP A 288 8.11 -9.55 4.87
C ASP A 288 8.92 -8.70 5.88
N PHE A 289 9.51 -9.37 6.86
CA PHE A 289 10.33 -8.76 7.90
C PHE A 289 11.84 -8.68 7.54
N GLY A 290 12.21 -8.96 6.29
CA GLY A 290 13.61 -8.94 5.82
C GLY A 290 14.31 -7.58 5.99
N LEU A 291 13.57 -6.49 6.12
CA LEU A 291 14.09 -5.15 6.42
C LEU A 291 13.77 -4.68 7.84
N ALA A 292 13.08 -5.46 8.67
CA ALA A 292 12.69 -5.05 10.01
C ALA A 292 13.90 -4.79 10.93
N ALA A 293 13.69 -4.02 11.98
CA ALA A 293 14.73 -3.72 12.97
C ALA A 293 14.19 -3.73 14.38
N GLN A 294 14.84 -4.49 15.25
CA GLN A 294 14.63 -4.44 16.68
C GLN A 294 15.37 -3.23 17.26
N LEU A 295 14.68 -2.34 17.95
CA LEU A 295 15.29 -1.27 18.74
C LEU A 295 15.69 -1.80 20.12
N THR A 296 16.77 -1.24 20.66
CA THR A 296 17.23 -1.54 22.04
C THR A 296 17.30 -0.24 22.84
N PRO A 297 17.40 -0.29 24.17
CA PRO A 297 17.58 0.91 25.00
C PRO A 297 18.79 1.75 24.56
N GLU A 298 19.88 1.10 24.12
CA GLU A 298 21.10 1.72 23.64
C GLU A 298 20.96 2.31 22.24
N GLN A 299 20.10 1.69 21.41
CA GLN A 299 19.81 2.09 20.03
C GLN A 299 18.32 2.29 19.83
N SER A 300 17.77 3.32 20.46
CA SER A 300 16.34 3.67 20.37
C SER A 300 15.91 4.25 19.01
N LYS A 301 16.86 4.56 18.13
CA LYS A 301 16.63 5.08 16.77
C LYS A 301 17.58 4.44 15.76
N ARG A 302 17.16 4.41 14.49
CA ARG A 302 17.94 3.90 13.35
C ARG A 302 18.36 5.04 12.41
N ARG A 303 19.40 4.81 11.58
CA ARG A 303 19.91 5.76 10.58
C ARG A 303 20.06 5.15 9.18
N SER A 304 19.88 3.83 9.05
CA SER A 304 20.02 3.11 7.78
C SER A 304 18.95 3.55 6.78
N ALA A 305 19.34 3.86 5.55
CA ALA A 305 18.39 4.20 4.47
C ALA A 305 17.93 2.93 3.77
N VAL A 306 16.93 2.25 4.32
CA VAL A 306 16.33 1.03 3.77
C VAL A 306 14.83 1.20 3.60
N GLY A 307 14.24 0.43 2.69
CA GLY A 307 12.82 0.45 2.36
C GLY A 307 12.54 0.69 0.88
N THR A 308 11.30 0.66 0.48
CA THR A 308 10.85 0.90 -0.89
C THR A 308 10.56 2.39 -1.09
N THR A 309 11.28 3.05 -2.00
CA THR A 309 11.40 4.51 -2.14
C THR A 309 10.08 5.28 -2.06
N TYR A 310 9.01 4.82 -2.71
CA TYR A 310 7.73 5.55 -2.78
C TYR A 310 7.00 5.61 -1.43
N TRP A 311 7.25 4.67 -0.52
CA TRP A 311 6.63 4.58 0.81
C TRP A 311 7.52 5.10 1.94
N MET A 312 8.79 5.43 1.66
CA MET A 312 9.74 5.87 2.69
C MET A 312 9.42 7.26 3.24
N ALA A 313 9.56 7.41 4.55
CA ALA A 313 9.40 8.68 5.25
C ALA A 313 10.55 9.66 4.96
N PRO A 314 10.32 11.00 5.06
CA PRO A 314 11.33 12.01 4.71
C PRO A 314 12.60 11.93 5.58
N GLU A 315 12.50 11.58 6.85
CA GLU A 315 13.64 11.43 7.77
C GLU A 315 14.60 10.31 7.35
N ILE A 316 14.10 9.26 6.66
CA ILE A 316 14.97 8.19 6.13
C ILE A 316 15.86 8.75 5.01
N PHE A 317 15.33 9.59 4.12
CA PHE A 317 16.09 10.20 3.03
C PHE A 317 17.11 11.22 3.53
N THR A 318 16.79 11.94 4.61
CA THR A 318 17.68 12.95 5.20
C THR A 318 18.69 12.33 6.17
N ARG A 319 18.68 11.00 6.35
CA ARG A 319 19.55 10.24 7.27
C ARG A 319 19.48 10.74 8.72
N LYS A 320 18.39 11.36 9.11
CA LYS A 320 18.13 11.70 10.51
C LYS A 320 17.86 10.40 11.29
N PRO A 321 18.14 10.39 12.60
CA PRO A 321 17.71 9.28 13.44
C PRO A 321 16.19 9.15 13.39
N TYR A 322 15.67 7.96 13.12
CA TYR A 322 14.25 7.71 12.99
C TYR A 322 13.77 6.55 13.89
N GLY A 323 12.50 6.57 14.23
CA GLY A 323 11.84 5.60 15.08
C GLY A 323 10.68 4.90 14.38
N PRO A 324 9.77 4.24 15.14
CA PRO A 324 8.65 3.46 14.62
C PRO A 324 7.67 4.25 13.72
N LYS A 325 7.56 5.56 13.90
CA LYS A 325 6.64 6.40 13.15
C LYS A 325 6.94 6.49 11.63
N VAL A 326 8.08 5.94 11.16
CA VAL A 326 8.33 5.78 9.72
C VAL A 326 7.34 4.81 9.07
N ASP A 327 6.89 3.77 9.81
CA ASP A 327 5.88 2.82 9.33
C ASP A 327 4.50 3.49 9.21
N ILE A 328 4.20 4.47 10.06
CA ILE A 328 2.96 5.27 9.99
C ILE A 328 2.93 6.13 8.72
N TRP A 329 4.05 6.77 8.38
CA TRP A 329 4.15 7.46 7.09
C TRP A 329 3.89 6.49 5.92
N SER A 330 4.54 5.34 5.93
CA SER A 330 4.37 4.32 4.90
C SER A 330 2.91 3.85 4.78
N LEU A 331 2.22 3.65 5.91
CA LEU A 331 0.78 3.33 5.92
C LEU A 331 -0.06 4.49 5.35
N GLY A 332 0.28 5.74 5.62
CA GLY A 332 -0.35 6.90 5.00
C GLY A 332 -0.22 6.89 3.46
N ILE A 333 0.95 6.48 2.94
CA ILE A 333 1.16 6.30 1.50
C ILE A 333 0.32 5.15 0.95
N VAL A 334 0.20 4.02 1.67
CA VAL A 334 -0.73 2.93 1.33
C VAL A 334 -2.18 3.44 1.30
N GLY A 335 -2.55 4.33 2.21
CA GLY A 335 -3.87 4.99 2.20
C GLY A 335 -4.12 5.77 0.91
N ILE A 336 -3.16 6.58 0.44
CA ILE A 336 -3.24 7.24 -0.87
C ILE A 336 -3.32 6.20 -2.00
N GLU A 337 -2.52 5.14 -1.93
CA GLU A 337 -2.50 4.06 -2.92
C GLU A 337 -3.86 3.36 -3.04
N MET A 338 -4.55 3.10 -1.93
CA MET A 338 -5.91 2.52 -1.92
C MET A 338 -6.95 3.46 -2.57
N VAL A 339 -6.79 4.78 -2.43
CA VAL A 339 -7.69 5.78 -3.04
C VAL A 339 -7.42 5.95 -4.53
N GLU A 340 -6.14 6.02 -4.94
CA GLU A 340 -5.72 6.45 -6.28
C GLU A 340 -5.27 5.31 -7.19
N GLY A 341 -5.17 4.08 -6.67
CA GLY A 341 -4.71 2.90 -7.41
C GLY A 341 -3.19 2.80 -7.55
N ALA A 342 -2.44 3.79 -7.03
CA ALA A 342 -0.97 3.80 -7.06
C ALA A 342 -0.39 4.74 -6.01
N PRO A 343 0.86 4.50 -5.55
CA PRO A 343 1.53 5.42 -4.64
C PRO A 343 1.85 6.75 -5.33
N PRO A 344 1.96 7.86 -4.56
CA PRO A 344 2.36 9.15 -5.08
C PRO A 344 3.68 9.07 -5.86
N TYR A 345 3.76 9.88 -6.93
CA TYR A 345 4.98 9.99 -7.74
C TYR A 345 5.42 8.72 -8.48
N ARG A 346 4.54 7.71 -8.63
CA ARG A 346 4.86 6.42 -9.30
C ARG A 346 5.58 6.60 -10.65
N MET A 347 5.24 7.64 -11.41
CA MET A 347 5.83 7.91 -12.74
C MET A 347 7.17 8.68 -12.67
N LYS A 348 7.70 8.93 -11.47
CA LYS A 348 8.98 9.63 -11.27
C LYS A 348 10.09 8.64 -10.93
N THR A 349 11.34 9.01 -11.24
CA THR A 349 12.50 8.20 -10.82
C THR A 349 12.69 8.26 -9.30
N SER A 350 13.31 7.23 -8.72
CA SER A 350 13.59 7.18 -7.27
C SER A 350 14.37 8.41 -6.78
N VAL A 351 15.28 8.95 -7.59
CA VAL A 351 16.05 10.17 -7.26
C VAL A 351 15.11 11.38 -7.15
N THR A 352 14.21 11.54 -8.13
CA THR A 352 13.23 12.63 -8.13
C THR A 352 12.25 12.50 -6.95
N VAL A 353 11.77 11.28 -6.66
CA VAL A 353 10.88 11.01 -5.52
C VAL A 353 11.55 11.37 -4.21
N ARG A 354 12.80 10.93 -4.02
CA ARG A 354 13.60 11.29 -2.85
C ARG A 354 13.69 12.82 -2.67
N GLN A 355 13.98 13.55 -3.74
CA GLN A 355 14.04 15.01 -3.70
C GLN A 355 12.68 15.61 -3.32
N LEU A 356 11.58 15.19 -3.97
CA LEU A 356 10.24 15.69 -3.72
C LEU A 356 9.81 15.47 -2.26
N ILE A 357 10.05 14.27 -1.70
CA ILE A 357 9.69 13.96 -0.31
C ILE A 357 10.58 14.74 0.66
N SER A 358 11.90 14.85 0.38
CA SER A 358 12.83 15.53 1.28
C SER A 358 12.64 17.05 1.35
N THR A 359 12.14 17.69 0.26
CA THR A 359 12.06 19.14 0.12
C THR A 359 10.66 19.67 -0.16
N GLY A 360 9.79 18.82 -0.73
CA GLY A 360 8.47 19.22 -1.24
C GLY A 360 7.32 19.09 -0.26
N GLY A 361 7.57 18.53 0.92
CA GLY A 361 6.54 18.33 1.95
C GLY A 361 5.67 17.10 1.75
N THR A 362 4.48 17.11 2.31
CA THR A 362 3.55 15.99 2.34
C THR A 362 2.94 15.70 0.96
N PRO A 363 2.96 14.43 0.47
CA PRO A 363 2.20 14.01 -0.69
C PRO A 363 0.70 14.27 -0.49
N LYS A 364 0.00 14.64 -1.56
CA LYS A 364 -1.43 15.00 -1.50
C LYS A 364 -2.22 14.13 -2.47
N LEU A 365 -3.47 13.86 -2.11
CA LEU A 365 -4.45 13.28 -3.02
C LEU A 365 -4.65 14.18 -4.25
N GLN A 366 -4.86 13.60 -5.41
CA GLN A 366 -5.13 14.33 -6.66
C GLN A 366 -6.49 15.04 -6.58
N ASN A 367 -7.52 14.37 -6.02
CA ASN A 367 -8.88 14.87 -5.89
C ASN A 367 -9.36 14.85 -4.43
N PRO A 368 -8.79 15.66 -3.52
CA PRO A 368 -9.09 15.58 -2.08
C PRO A 368 -10.55 15.95 -1.76
N ARG A 369 -11.24 16.73 -2.61
CA ARG A 369 -12.64 17.09 -2.40
C ARG A 369 -13.62 15.93 -2.61
N GLN A 370 -13.21 14.86 -3.27
CA GLN A 370 -14.03 13.66 -3.47
C GLN A 370 -14.00 12.72 -2.26
N GLN A 371 -13.08 12.97 -1.33
CA GLN A 371 -12.90 12.16 -0.14
C GLN A 371 -13.51 12.83 1.10
N SER A 372 -13.96 12.03 2.06
CA SER A 372 -14.51 12.52 3.32
C SER A 372 -13.49 13.37 4.09
N ALA A 373 -13.99 14.20 5.00
CA ALA A 373 -13.14 14.97 5.89
C ALA A 373 -12.31 14.03 6.79
N TRP A 374 -12.88 12.91 7.22
CA TRP A 374 -12.22 11.95 8.11
C TRP A 374 -11.05 11.22 7.42
N LEU A 375 -11.21 10.78 6.16
CA LEU A 375 -10.11 10.18 5.41
C LEU A 375 -8.98 11.19 5.17
N ARG A 376 -9.31 12.42 4.80
CA ARG A 376 -8.30 13.48 4.59
C ARG A 376 -7.54 13.81 5.87
N ASP A 377 -8.22 13.85 7.01
CA ASP A 377 -7.62 14.11 8.32
C ASP A 377 -6.74 12.94 8.78
N PHE A 378 -7.22 11.71 8.61
CA PHE A 378 -6.42 10.51 8.85
C PHE A 378 -5.10 10.52 8.06
N LEU A 379 -5.17 10.79 6.75
CA LEU A 379 -3.97 10.90 5.92
C LEU A 379 -3.07 12.05 6.37
N HIS A 380 -3.64 13.16 6.81
CA HIS A 380 -2.88 14.27 7.36
C HIS A 380 -2.13 13.90 8.64
N CYS A 381 -2.76 13.16 9.55
CA CYS A 381 -2.12 12.66 10.78
C CYS A 381 -1.00 11.66 10.49
N CYS A 382 -1.14 10.80 9.46
CA CYS A 382 -0.11 9.85 9.04
C CYS A 382 1.07 10.52 8.34
N LEU A 383 0.82 11.54 7.52
CA LEU A 383 1.80 12.12 6.59
C LEU A 383 2.38 13.46 7.08
N GLN A 384 2.56 13.62 8.39
CA GLN A 384 3.31 14.73 8.95
C GLN A 384 4.80 14.57 8.64
N THR A 385 5.43 15.60 8.06
CA THR A 385 6.86 15.59 7.76
C THR A 385 7.72 15.67 9.03
N ASP A 386 7.18 16.25 10.08
CA ASP A 386 7.74 16.26 11.42
C ASP A 386 7.33 14.99 12.16
N GLU A 387 8.33 14.12 12.48
CA GLU A 387 8.13 12.85 13.21
C GLU A 387 7.39 13.06 14.54
N ASP A 388 7.67 14.15 15.26
CA ASP A 388 7.05 14.41 16.56
C ASP A 388 5.55 14.72 16.45
N ARG A 389 5.13 15.37 15.35
CA ARG A 389 3.73 15.69 15.06
C ARG A 389 2.96 14.54 14.40
N ARG A 390 3.67 13.57 13.82
CA ARG A 390 3.04 12.38 13.22
C ARG A 390 2.46 11.52 14.33
N TRP A 391 1.20 11.12 14.17
CA TRP A 391 0.52 10.29 15.15
C TRP A 391 1.14 8.89 15.23
N ALA A 392 1.10 8.29 16.42
CA ALA A 392 1.46 6.89 16.63
C ALA A 392 0.31 5.95 16.25
N ALA A 393 0.60 4.64 16.10
CA ALA A 393 -0.42 3.65 15.77
C ALA A 393 -1.56 3.64 16.78
N GLN A 394 -1.26 3.70 18.07
CA GLN A 394 -2.23 3.73 19.16
C GLN A 394 -3.19 4.93 19.08
N GLU A 395 -2.67 6.10 18.72
CA GLU A 395 -3.47 7.32 18.56
C GLU A 395 -4.40 7.18 17.33
N LEU A 396 -3.87 6.68 16.21
CA LEU A 396 -4.61 6.50 14.97
C LEU A 396 -5.71 5.43 15.09
N LEU A 397 -5.57 4.42 15.94
CA LEU A 397 -6.62 3.45 16.23
C LEU A 397 -7.87 4.09 16.86
N GLN A 398 -7.73 5.27 17.48
CA GLN A 398 -8.85 6.05 18.02
C GLN A 398 -9.39 7.10 17.04
N HIS A 399 -8.77 7.24 15.85
CA HIS A 399 -9.19 8.24 14.88
C HIS A 399 -10.60 7.93 14.31
N PRO A 400 -11.49 8.94 14.13
CA PRO A 400 -12.87 8.74 13.65
C PRO A 400 -12.96 7.95 12.34
N PHE A 401 -12.02 8.14 11.41
CA PHE A 401 -11.94 7.36 10.18
C PHE A 401 -11.76 5.86 10.46
N VAL A 402 -10.84 5.51 11.36
CA VAL A 402 -10.51 4.11 11.70
C VAL A 402 -11.63 3.47 12.52
N THR A 403 -12.24 4.20 13.46
CA THR A 403 -13.37 3.68 14.26
C THR A 403 -14.65 3.52 13.45
N SER A 404 -14.78 4.18 12.29
CA SER A 404 -15.89 4.00 11.34
C SER A 404 -15.69 2.82 10.35
N ALA A 405 -14.61 2.04 10.50
CA ALA A 405 -14.27 0.95 9.61
C ALA A 405 -15.39 -0.10 9.50
N LYS A 406 -15.62 -0.57 8.28
CA LYS A 406 -16.46 -1.75 8.06
C LYS A 406 -15.84 -3.00 8.71
N PRO A 407 -16.63 -4.07 8.93
CA PRO A 407 -16.08 -5.38 9.27
C PRO A 407 -15.12 -5.87 8.18
N THR A 408 -14.08 -6.61 8.56
CA THR A 408 -13.10 -7.17 7.62
C THR A 408 -13.73 -8.10 6.58
N SER A 409 -14.84 -8.77 6.92
CA SER A 409 -15.65 -9.55 5.98
C SER A 409 -16.12 -8.76 4.75
N SER A 410 -16.18 -7.42 4.82
CA SER A 410 -16.49 -6.58 3.65
C SER A 410 -15.40 -6.59 2.57
N LEU A 411 -14.19 -7.07 2.91
CA LEU A 411 -13.07 -7.22 1.98
C LEU A 411 -13.19 -8.48 1.11
N GLN A 412 -13.90 -9.52 1.58
CA GLN A 412 -14.02 -10.82 0.88
C GLN A 412 -14.46 -10.69 -0.57
N PRO A 413 -15.52 -9.93 -0.92
CA PRO A 413 -15.95 -9.80 -2.32
C PRO A 413 -14.89 -9.14 -3.22
N LEU A 414 -14.09 -8.21 -2.67
CA LEU A 414 -13.01 -7.54 -3.40
C LEU A 414 -11.84 -8.48 -3.65
N ILE A 415 -11.48 -9.28 -2.63
CA ILE A 415 -10.41 -10.28 -2.72
C ILE A 415 -10.76 -11.34 -3.76
N MET A 416 -11.97 -11.90 -3.69
CA MET A 416 -12.44 -12.90 -4.67
C MET A 416 -12.49 -12.33 -6.09
N ALA A 417 -12.96 -11.09 -6.25
CA ALA A 417 -12.99 -10.43 -7.55
C ALA A 417 -11.57 -10.20 -8.10
N ALA A 418 -10.62 -9.78 -7.27
CA ALA A 418 -9.23 -9.60 -7.69
C ALA A 418 -8.60 -10.92 -8.15
N GLN A 419 -8.81 -12.00 -7.40
CA GLN A 419 -8.32 -13.34 -7.78
C GLN A 419 -8.92 -13.82 -9.11
N GLN A 420 -10.24 -13.64 -9.32
CA GLN A 420 -10.87 -14.01 -10.58
C GLN A 420 -10.27 -13.24 -11.76
N PHE A 421 -10.06 -11.91 -11.63
CA PHE A 421 -9.41 -11.11 -12.67
C PHE A 421 -7.97 -11.54 -12.96
N MET A 422 -7.22 -11.96 -11.94
CA MET A 422 -5.87 -12.47 -12.12
C MET A 422 -5.85 -13.83 -12.79
N ALA A 423 -6.79 -14.72 -12.43
CA ALA A 423 -6.95 -16.02 -13.07
C ALA A 423 -7.29 -15.88 -14.57
N ASP A 424 -8.26 -15.01 -14.90
CA ASP A 424 -8.70 -14.77 -16.29
C ASP A 424 -7.58 -14.19 -17.20
N ARG A 425 -6.52 -13.61 -16.62
CA ARG A 425 -5.35 -13.10 -17.36
C ARG A 425 -4.25 -14.13 -17.61
N ARG A 426 -4.28 -15.24 -16.87
CA ARG A 426 -3.31 -16.33 -17.08
C ARG A 426 -3.67 -17.23 -18.26
N TYR A 427 -4.90 -17.12 -18.75
CA TYR A 427 -5.44 -17.79 -19.95
C TYR A 427 -5.54 -16.78 -21.11
#